data_4be25506902a22a37b213287dd38bec0
#
_entry.id   4be25506902a22a37b213287dd38bec0
#
_cell.length_a   1.000
_cell.length_b   1.000
_cell.length_c   1.000
_cell.angle_alpha   90.00
_cell.angle_beta   90.00
_cell.angle_gamma   90.00
#
_symmetry.space_group_name_H-M   'P 1'
#
loop_
_entity.id
_entity.type
_entity.pdbx_description
1 polymer ?
#
loop_
_entity_poly.entity_id
_entity_poly.type
_entity_poly.pdbx_seq_one_letter_code
_entity_poly.pdbx_strand_id
1 'polypeptide(L)'
;MNNKTNYISFWLSQAVSELGSMMTSYALIIWAYQQSRSVMQVSLLTFFTFAPKAITSFFIGGFVDRHDKKKIIMLTDTASALCSVIVCVLLYTQKMNLSYIYVINIVLGVMEAIQSPASSVALGLIVPEDKYEKISGLSSISENVSVVLYPMLASALMGFFGIASVLMFDIATFLFAITVMFFVIQIPKGSEPEEEEGMFDGFLGGVKFLKDNKGILYIIICMTLMNFLSRLSYENILSPMILARSNDNEMVLGIVTSFIGAGGIVGGVLVSTLKMPKNKVKMLFYSAALSFAFGDLLMAFGQNVFVWSIAGIAASLPIPFTMAAQSVLIYTNVREDIQGRVFAVRNAMKFAAIPIGILLGGALSEYLFEPFVNSGTEVSSMIVRLLGNTEGTGMAIMFLCTGITGFASCMLLSRSKQVKELSMPVEEDETQAA
;
A
#
# COMPACT_ATOMS: atom_id res chain seq x y z
N MET A 1 -36.57 3.21 0.76
CA MET A 1 -35.52 3.81 1.62
C MET A 1 -34.88 4.97 0.89
N ASN A 2 -34.51 6.05 1.56
CA ASN A 2 -33.94 7.22 0.88
C ASN A 2 -32.55 6.83 0.32
N ASN A 3 -32.28 7.07 -0.96
CA ASN A 3 -30.99 6.70 -1.61
C ASN A 3 -29.79 7.18 -0.79
N LYS A 4 -29.94 8.35 -0.13
CA LYS A 4 -28.87 8.92 0.72
C LYS A 4 -28.50 8.00 1.90
N THR A 5 -29.47 7.40 2.57
CA THR A 5 -29.23 6.49 3.69
C THR A 5 -28.53 5.23 3.22
N ASN A 6 -28.87 4.71 2.03
CA ASN A 6 -28.32 3.49 1.48
C ASN A 6 -26.80 3.59 1.23
N TYR A 7 -26.34 4.60 0.47
CA TYR A 7 -24.92 4.70 0.14
C TYR A 7 -24.05 5.17 1.32
N ILE A 8 -24.56 6.03 2.21
CA ILE A 8 -23.80 6.45 3.41
C ILE A 8 -23.64 5.26 4.38
N SER A 9 -24.71 4.48 4.58
CA SER A 9 -24.62 3.28 5.44
C SER A 9 -23.68 2.23 4.85
N PHE A 10 -23.70 2.03 3.52
CA PHE A 10 -22.75 1.15 2.85
C PHE A 10 -21.32 1.62 3.08
N TRP A 11 -21.01 2.86 2.71
CA TRP A 11 -19.68 3.42 2.88
C TRP A 11 -19.18 3.34 4.34
N LEU A 12 -20.00 3.74 5.31
CA LEU A 12 -19.60 3.74 6.72
C LEU A 12 -19.36 2.30 7.24
N SER A 13 -20.25 1.37 6.90
CA SER A 13 -20.10 -0.01 7.35
C SER A 13 -18.84 -0.68 6.78
N GLN A 14 -18.52 -0.43 5.51
CA GLN A 14 -17.31 -0.95 4.90
C GLN A 14 -16.05 -0.27 5.47
N ALA A 15 -16.05 1.06 5.67
CA ALA A 15 -14.92 1.77 6.26
C ALA A 15 -14.59 1.28 7.69
N VAL A 16 -15.62 1.01 8.50
CA VAL A 16 -15.44 0.50 9.88
C VAL A 16 -14.92 -0.94 9.87
N SER A 17 -15.42 -1.79 8.98
CA SER A 17 -14.94 -3.18 8.83
C SER A 17 -13.49 -3.22 8.33
N GLU A 18 -13.16 -2.42 7.32
CA GLU A 18 -11.81 -2.31 6.78
C GLU A 18 -10.80 -1.86 7.85
N LEU A 19 -11.19 -0.89 8.70
CA LEU A 19 -10.36 -0.45 9.82
C LEU A 19 -10.05 -1.62 10.78
N GLY A 20 -11.04 -2.44 11.13
CA GLY A 20 -10.85 -3.63 11.96
C GLY A 20 -9.86 -4.63 11.35
N SER A 21 -10.03 -4.92 10.07
CA SER A 21 -9.16 -5.86 9.34
C SER A 21 -7.73 -5.33 9.18
N MET A 22 -7.54 -4.02 8.96
CA MET A 22 -6.22 -3.39 8.96
C MET A 22 -5.54 -3.50 10.34
N MET A 23 -6.29 -3.30 11.42
CA MET A 23 -5.79 -3.46 12.78
C MET A 23 -5.36 -4.91 13.07
N THR A 24 -6.13 -5.89 12.63
CA THR A 24 -5.79 -7.32 12.75
C THR A 24 -4.52 -7.66 11.99
N SER A 25 -4.39 -7.22 10.73
CA SER A 25 -3.20 -7.45 9.92
C SER A 25 -1.95 -6.86 10.57
N TYR A 26 -2.05 -5.65 11.11
CA TYR A 26 -0.97 -4.98 11.81
C TYR A 26 -0.58 -5.72 13.10
N ALA A 27 -1.56 -6.16 13.89
CA ALA A 27 -1.33 -6.92 15.12
C ALA A 27 -0.66 -8.28 14.85
N LEU A 28 -1.02 -8.95 13.76
CA LEU A 28 -0.40 -10.21 13.34
C LEU A 28 1.06 -10.03 12.92
N ILE A 29 1.43 -8.92 12.29
CA ILE A 29 2.82 -8.59 11.97
C ILE A 29 3.65 -8.43 13.25
N ILE A 30 3.14 -7.69 14.23
CA ILE A 30 3.80 -7.48 15.53
C ILE A 30 3.97 -8.82 16.24
N TRP A 31 2.90 -9.59 16.35
CA TRP A 31 2.91 -10.90 17.00
C TRP A 31 3.92 -11.85 16.33
N ALA A 32 3.90 -11.91 14.99
CA ALA A 32 4.81 -12.78 14.25
C ALA A 32 6.28 -12.43 14.50
N TYR A 33 6.63 -11.16 14.55
CA TYR A 33 7.98 -10.75 14.88
C TYR A 33 8.36 -11.06 16.33
N GLN A 34 7.50 -10.77 17.28
CA GLN A 34 7.74 -11.07 18.70
C GLN A 34 7.95 -12.57 18.97
N GLN A 35 7.25 -13.45 18.23
CA GLN A 35 7.39 -14.90 18.36
C GLN A 35 8.62 -15.46 17.65
N SER A 36 8.96 -14.93 16.49
CA SER A 36 10.00 -15.52 15.64
C SER A 36 11.36 -14.86 15.74
N ARG A 37 11.37 -13.57 16.07
CA ARG A 37 12.56 -12.68 15.97
C ARG A 37 13.19 -12.70 14.58
N SER A 38 12.45 -13.11 13.55
CA SER A 38 12.92 -13.26 12.19
C SER A 38 12.19 -12.29 11.26
N VAL A 39 12.95 -11.44 10.58
CA VAL A 39 12.46 -10.52 9.56
C VAL A 39 11.96 -11.29 8.35
N MET A 40 12.59 -12.42 8.01
CA MET A 40 12.18 -13.27 6.91
C MET A 40 10.81 -13.89 7.13
N GLN A 41 10.48 -14.29 8.36
CA GLN A 41 9.15 -14.82 8.68
C GLN A 41 8.05 -13.75 8.58
N VAL A 42 8.34 -12.51 9.00
CA VAL A 42 7.43 -11.37 8.78
C VAL A 42 7.29 -11.07 7.29
N SER A 43 8.38 -11.15 6.53
CA SER A 43 8.36 -10.97 5.07
C SER A 43 7.53 -12.02 4.36
N LEU A 44 7.62 -13.28 4.78
CA LEU A 44 6.77 -14.36 4.27
C LEU A 44 5.29 -14.12 4.59
N LEU A 45 4.98 -13.64 5.81
CA LEU A 45 3.61 -13.29 6.19
C LEU A 45 3.03 -12.23 5.24
N THR A 46 3.77 -11.18 5.02
CA THR A 46 3.38 -10.08 4.12
C THR A 46 3.32 -10.56 2.66
N PHE A 47 4.27 -11.39 2.23
CA PHE A 47 4.29 -12.00 0.90
C PHE A 47 3.03 -12.84 0.64
N PHE A 48 2.63 -13.67 1.60
CA PHE A 48 1.43 -14.51 1.48
C PHE A 48 0.12 -13.72 1.51
N THR A 49 0.14 -12.45 1.87
CA THR A 49 -0.98 -11.52 1.67
C THR A 49 -0.94 -10.91 0.26
N PHE A 50 0.18 -10.32 -0.13
CA PHE A 50 0.29 -9.54 -1.37
C PHE A 50 0.38 -10.39 -2.64
N ALA A 51 1.04 -11.54 -2.62
CA ALA A 51 1.20 -12.36 -3.81
C ALA A 51 -0.12 -13.00 -4.27
N PRO A 52 -0.93 -13.63 -3.41
CA PRO A 52 -2.26 -14.12 -3.78
C PRO A 52 -3.18 -12.99 -4.24
N LYS A 53 -3.16 -11.83 -3.55
CA LYS A 53 -3.90 -10.63 -3.95
C LYS A 53 -3.54 -10.18 -5.36
N ALA A 54 -2.24 -10.07 -5.66
CA ALA A 54 -1.75 -9.67 -6.97
C ALA A 54 -2.20 -10.66 -8.06
N ILE A 55 -2.00 -11.97 -7.84
CA ILE A 55 -2.38 -13.01 -8.80
C ILE A 55 -3.89 -13.00 -9.04
N THR A 56 -4.70 -12.97 -7.98
CA THR A 56 -6.17 -12.99 -8.08
C THR A 56 -6.68 -11.75 -8.81
N SER A 57 -6.09 -10.58 -8.55
CA SER A 57 -6.52 -9.31 -9.18
C SER A 57 -6.45 -9.32 -10.71
N PHE A 58 -5.61 -10.18 -11.31
CA PHE A 58 -5.55 -10.31 -12.78
C PHE A 58 -6.78 -11.02 -13.38
N PHE A 59 -7.44 -11.87 -12.60
CA PHE A 59 -8.50 -12.75 -13.14
C PHE A 59 -9.90 -12.40 -12.64
N ILE A 60 -10.00 -11.57 -11.61
CA ILE A 60 -11.24 -11.42 -10.85
C ILE A 60 -12.26 -10.48 -11.49
N GLY A 61 -11.84 -9.55 -12.39
CA GLY A 61 -12.70 -8.54 -12.97
C GLY A 61 -13.96 -9.13 -13.60
N GLY A 62 -13.78 -10.03 -14.57
CA GLY A 62 -14.92 -10.69 -15.26
C GLY A 62 -15.79 -11.54 -14.32
N PHE A 63 -15.22 -12.10 -13.24
CA PHE A 63 -16.00 -12.81 -12.22
C PHE A 63 -16.91 -11.84 -11.45
N VAL A 64 -16.36 -10.71 -11.00
CA VAL A 64 -17.11 -9.71 -10.26
C VAL A 64 -18.24 -9.13 -11.11
N ASP A 65 -17.99 -8.84 -12.40
CA ASP A 65 -18.99 -8.22 -13.26
C ASP A 65 -20.23 -9.09 -13.47
N ARG A 66 -20.06 -10.41 -13.54
CA ARG A 66 -21.13 -11.39 -13.77
C ARG A 66 -21.92 -11.81 -12.53
N HIS A 67 -21.44 -11.48 -11.33
CA HIS A 67 -22.06 -11.95 -10.10
C HIS A 67 -22.67 -10.81 -9.27
N ASP A 68 -23.60 -11.17 -8.39
CA ASP A 68 -24.25 -10.25 -7.44
C ASP A 68 -23.22 -9.65 -6.47
N LYS A 69 -22.98 -8.35 -6.58
CA LYS A 69 -21.98 -7.61 -5.81
C LYS A 69 -22.25 -7.69 -4.30
N LYS A 70 -23.53 -7.67 -3.89
CA LYS A 70 -23.91 -7.83 -2.47
C LYS A 70 -23.50 -9.18 -1.92
N LYS A 71 -23.73 -10.26 -2.68
CA LYS A 71 -23.35 -11.61 -2.28
C LYS A 71 -21.85 -11.78 -2.21
N ILE A 72 -21.12 -11.22 -3.20
CA ILE A 72 -19.65 -11.25 -3.21
C ILE A 72 -19.12 -10.57 -1.94
N ILE A 73 -19.51 -9.33 -1.66
CA ILE A 73 -19.04 -8.57 -0.50
C ILE A 73 -19.38 -9.31 0.80
N MET A 74 -20.60 -9.81 0.96
CA MET A 74 -20.98 -10.57 2.15
C MET A 74 -20.18 -11.86 2.31
N LEU A 75 -19.87 -12.57 1.22
CA LEU A 75 -19.08 -13.80 1.26
C LEU A 75 -17.62 -13.52 1.63
N THR A 76 -17.01 -12.51 1.02
CA THR A 76 -15.62 -12.12 1.30
C THR A 76 -15.46 -11.61 2.72
N ASP A 77 -16.36 -10.73 3.19
CA ASP A 77 -16.40 -10.26 4.57
C ASP A 77 -16.55 -11.44 5.56
N THR A 78 -17.47 -12.36 5.28
CA THR A 78 -17.69 -13.55 6.14
C THR A 78 -16.45 -14.44 6.19
N ALA A 79 -15.79 -14.68 5.04
CA ALA A 79 -14.58 -15.49 4.99
C ALA A 79 -13.43 -14.82 5.77
N SER A 80 -13.27 -13.50 5.66
CA SER A 80 -12.27 -12.74 6.40
C SER A 80 -12.52 -12.78 7.91
N ALA A 81 -13.77 -12.61 8.34
CA ALA A 81 -14.13 -12.71 9.75
C ALA A 81 -13.95 -14.13 10.33
N LEU A 82 -14.25 -15.17 9.54
CA LEU A 82 -13.95 -16.55 9.95
C LEU A 82 -12.44 -16.74 10.15
N CYS A 83 -11.59 -16.13 9.35
CA CYS A 83 -10.15 -16.11 9.58
C CYS A 83 -9.80 -15.46 10.93
N SER A 84 -10.38 -14.31 11.27
CA SER A 84 -10.16 -13.65 12.56
C SER A 84 -10.66 -14.48 13.73
N VAL A 85 -11.79 -15.16 13.59
CA VAL A 85 -12.31 -16.12 14.61
C VAL A 85 -11.35 -17.30 14.78
N ILE A 86 -10.85 -17.88 13.68
CA ILE A 86 -9.88 -18.99 13.73
C ILE A 86 -8.61 -18.56 14.46
N VAL A 87 -8.07 -17.37 14.14
CA VAL A 87 -6.89 -16.81 14.84
C VAL A 87 -7.17 -16.65 16.33
N CYS A 88 -8.34 -16.11 16.69
CA CYS A 88 -8.73 -15.92 18.09
C CYS A 88 -8.80 -17.27 18.85
N VAL A 89 -9.38 -18.30 18.23
CA VAL A 89 -9.44 -19.65 18.81
C VAL A 89 -8.04 -20.25 18.95
N LEU A 90 -7.18 -20.11 17.96
CA LEU A 90 -5.80 -20.60 17.99
C LEU A 90 -4.98 -19.91 19.11
N LEU A 91 -5.18 -18.61 19.30
CA LEU A 91 -4.56 -17.85 20.40
C LEU A 91 -5.05 -18.36 21.76
N TYR A 92 -6.38 -18.48 21.93
CA TYR A 92 -6.96 -18.92 23.19
C TYR A 92 -6.54 -20.33 23.56
N THR A 93 -6.44 -21.23 22.59
CA THR A 93 -5.98 -22.61 22.78
C THR A 93 -4.47 -22.76 22.88
N GLN A 94 -3.71 -21.68 22.78
CA GLN A 94 -2.24 -21.68 22.76
C GLN A 94 -1.62 -22.56 21.65
N LYS A 95 -2.36 -22.78 20.56
CA LYS A 95 -1.93 -23.57 19.39
C LYS A 95 -1.54 -22.70 18.20
N MET A 96 -1.43 -21.39 18.39
CA MET A 96 -1.08 -20.47 17.31
C MET A 96 0.34 -20.72 16.82
N ASN A 97 0.49 -20.85 15.50
CA ASN A 97 1.77 -21.07 14.82
C ASN A 97 1.79 -20.20 13.55
N LEU A 98 2.98 -19.74 13.16
CA LEU A 98 3.19 -18.95 11.95
C LEU A 98 2.66 -19.61 10.68
N SER A 99 2.77 -20.94 10.56
CA SER A 99 2.25 -21.67 9.40
C SER A 99 0.75 -21.48 9.19
N TYR A 100 -0.03 -21.43 10.28
CA TYR A 100 -1.47 -21.16 10.18
C TYR A 100 -1.76 -19.74 9.72
N ILE A 101 -0.96 -18.78 10.18
CA ILE A 101 -1.12 -17.38 9.77
C ILE A 101 -0.79 -17.20 8.29
N TYR A 102 0.22 -17.90 7.75
CA TYR A 102 0.53 -17.86 6.33
C TYR A 102 -0.67 -18.32 5.48
N VAL A 103 -1.31 -19.43 5.86
CA VAL A 103 -2.51 -19.92 5.18
C VAL A 103 -3.66 -18.92 5.29
N ILE A 104 -3.87 -18.36 6.46
CA ILE A 104 -4.90 -17.33 6.70
C ILE A 104 -4.63 -16.10 5.83
N ASN A 105 -3.38 -15.63 5.74
CA ASN A 105 -3.02 -14.48 4.91
C ASN A 105 -3.22 -14.73 3.41
N ILE A 106 -2.99 -15.97 2.93
CA ILE A 106 -3.35 -16.36 1.55
C ILE A 106 -4.84 -16.15 1.32
N VAL A 107 -5.68 -16.65 2.24
CA VAL A 107 -7.14 -16.51 2.14
C VAL A 107 -7.53 -15.02 2.18
N LEU A 108 -7.00 -14.25 3.13
CA LEU A 108 -7.28 -12.82 3.26
C LEU A 108 -6.86 -12.04 2.00
N GLY A 109 -5.69 -12.33 1.43
CA GLY A 109 -5.22 -11.69 0.19
C GLY A 109 -6.14 -11.98 -1.01
N VAL A 110 -6.63 -13.22 -1.15
CA VAL A 110 -7.61 -13.60 -2.18
C VAL A 110 -8.93 -12.88 -1.94
N MET A 111 -9.45 -12.87 -0.70
CA MET A 111 -10.71 -12.21 -0.37
C MET A 111 -10.66 -10.70 -0.64
N GLU A 112 -9.57 -10.05 -0.27
CA GLU A 112 -9.37 -8.61 -0.52
C GLU A 112 -9.32 -8.30 -2.02
N ALA A 113 -8.65 -9.14 -2.82
CA ALA A 113 -8.60 -8.99 -4.28
C ALA A 113 -9.98 -9.06 -4.94
N ILE A 114 -10.89 -9.86 -4.38
CA ILE A 114 -12.28 -10.02 -4.85
C ILE A 114 -13.16 -8.87 -4.35
N GLN A 115 -13.02 -8.51 -3.09
CA GLN A 115 -13.86 -7.52 -2.41
C GLN A 115 -13.66 -6.10 -2.96
N SER A 116 -12.42 -5.70 -3.21
CA SER A 116 -12.09 -4.33 -3.62
C SER A 116 -12.82 -3.89 -4.90
N PRO A 117 -12.76 -4.62 -6.03
CA PRO A 117 -13.54 -4.26 -7.22
C PRO A 117 -15.05 -4.39 -7.00
N ALA A 118 -15.51 -5.41 -6.25
CA ALA A 118 -16.93 -5.59 -5.98
C ALA A 118 -17.54 -4.41 -5.19
N SER A 119 -16.81 -3.90 -4.18
CA SER A 119 -17.21 -2.74 -3.38
C SER A 119 -17.22 -1.46 -4.22
N SER A 120 -16.22 -1.28 -5.09
CA SER A 120 -16.15 -0.12 -5.99
C SER A 120 -17.32 -0.08 -6.98
N VAL A 121 -17.64 -1.22 -7.60
CA VAL A 121 -18.80 -1.34 -8.52
C VAL A 121 -20.13 -1.15 -7.75
N ALA A 122 -20.26 -1.78 -6.57
CA ALA A 122 -21.45 -1.65 -5.73
C ALA A 122 -21.69 -0.18 -5.34
N LEU A 123 -20.65 0.54 -4.95
CA LEU A 123 -20.73 1.96 -4.62
C LEU A 123 -21.20 2.78 -5.84
N GLY A 124 -20.64 2.52 -7.02
CA GLY A 124 -21.06 3.16 -8.28
C GLY A 124 -22.54 2.93 -8.61
N LEU A 125 -23.08 1.73 -8.32
CA LEU A 125 -24.50 1.41 -8.57
C LEU A 125 -25.46 2.05 -7.57
N ILE A 126 -25.02 2.36 -6.36
CA ILE A 126 -25.87 2.89 -5.28
C ILE A 126 -25.85 4.41 -5.26
N VAL A 127 -24.74 5.04 -5.63
CA VAL A 127 -24.54 6.50 -5.57
C VAL A 127 -25.17 7.16 -6.79
N PRO A 128 -26.01 8.20 -6.61
CA PRO A 128 -26.47 9.02 -7.71
C PRO A 128 -25.33 9.79 -8.37
N GLU A 129 -25.38 10.00 -9.69
CA GLU A 129 -24.32 10.66 -10.46
C GLU A 129 -23.94 12.04 -9.91
N ASP A 130 -24.90 12.82 -9.44
CA ASP A 130 -24.70 14.15 -8.84
C ASP A 130 -23.97 14.11 -7.48
N LYS A 131 -23.69 12.92 -6.95
CA LYS A 131 -23.01 12.70 -5.64
C LYS A 131 -21.68 11.97 -5.77
N TYR A 132 -21.26 11.53 -6.98
CA TYR A 132 -20.01 10.79 -7.15
C TYR A 132 -18.79 11.53 -6.60
N GLU A 133 -18.63 12.83 -6.89
CA GLU A 133 -17.51 13.62 -6.38
C GLU A 133 -17.47 13.64 -4.85
N LYS A 134 -18.63 13.81 -4.22
CA LYS A 134 -18.73 13.86 -2.76
C LYS A 134 -18.37 12.53 -2.11
N ILE A 135 -18.83 11.42 -2.68
CA ILE A 135 -18.57 10.07 -2.14
C ILE A 135 -17.13 9.67 -2.39
N SER A 136 -16.57 9.96 -3.56
CA SER A 136 -15.16 9.76 -3.84
C SER A 136 -14.27 10.52 -2.85
N GLY A 137 -14.63 11.78 -2.55
CA GLY A 137 -13.95 12.56 -1.51
C GLY A 137 -14.06 11.93 -0.11
N LEU A 138 -15.25 11.43 0.27
CA LEU A 138 -15.42 10.72 1.53
C LEU A 138 -14.61 9.42 1.60
N SER A 139 -14.57 8.64 0.53
CA SER A 139 -13.78 7.40 0.46
C SER A 139 -12.29 7.70 0.63
N SER A 140 -11.77 8.71 -0.07
CA SER A 140 -10.38 9.14 0.09
C SER A 140 -10.07 9.63 1.51
N ILE A 141 -10.99 10.34 2.15
CA ILE A 141 -10.83 10.76 3.55
C ILE A 141 -10.80 9.52 4.45
N SER A 142 -11.72 8.57 4.25
CA SER A 142 -11.78 7.34 5.04
C SER A 142 -10.48 6.55 4.95
N GLU A 143 -10.00 6.29 3.74
CA GLU A 143 -8.74 5.58 3.50
C GLU A 143 -7.56 6.26 4.21
N ASN A 144 -7.41 7.58 4.03
CA ASN A 144 -6.33 8.33 4.65
C ASN A 144 -6.42 8.38 6.18
N VAL A 145 -7.63 8.55 6.73
CA VAL A 145 -7.86 8.55 8.18
C VAL A 145 -7.60 7.16 8.75
N SER A 146 -8.03 6.10 8.06
CA SER A 146 -7.79 4.72 8.48
C SER A 146 -6.29 4.43 8.58
N VAL A 147 -5.47 4.87 7.61
CA VAL A 147 -4.01 4.68 7.63
C VAL A 147 -3.34 5.29 8.87
N VAL A 148 -3.89 6.38 9.41
CA VAL A 148 -3.39 6.99 10.67
C VAL A 148 -3.94 6.27 11.90
N LEU A 149 -5.22 5.89 11.85
CA LEU A 149 -5.92 5.38 13.02
C LEU A 149 -5.61 3.92 13.33
N TYR A 150 -5.49 3.03 12.31
CA TYR A 150 -5.35 1.60 12.56
C TYR A 150 -4.10 1.25 13.38
N PRO A 151 -2.90 1.82 13.12
CA PRO A 151 -1.73 1.45 13.92
C PRO A 151 -1.82 1.99 15.35
N MET A 152 -2.39 3.19 15.51
CA MET A 152 -2.57 3.82 16.81
C MET A 152 -3.56 3.03 17.68
N LEU A 153 -4.72 2.69 17.12
CA LEU A 153 -5.75 1.94 17.84
C LEU A 153 -5.30 0.49 18.10
N ALA A 154 -4.69 -0.18 17.11
CA ALA A 154 -4.18 -1.54 17.27
C ALA A 154 -3.10 -1.60 18.36
N SER A 155 -2.10 -0.70 18.32
CA SER A 155 -1.04 -0.65 19.32
C SER A 155 -1.59 -0.33 20.72
N ALA A 156 -2.55 0.57 20.84
CA ALA A 156 -3.18 0.87 22.11
C ALA A 156 -3.95 -0.34 22.66
N LEU A 157 -4.78 -1.00 21.83
CA LEU A 157 -5.52 -2.20 22.24
C LEU A 157 -4.57 -3.35 22.60
N MET A 158 -3.51 -3.57 21.82
CA MET A 158 -2.51 -4.59 22.13
C MET A 158 -1.80 -4.30 23.44
N GLY A 159 -1.33 -3.07 23.66
CA GLY A 159 -0.58 -2.69 24.85
C GLY A 159 -1.41 -2.75 26.14
N PHE A 160 -2.71 -2.46 26.09
CA PHE A 160 -3.56 -2.49 27.30
C PHE A 160 -4.26 -3.83 27.52
N PHE A 161 -4.68 -4.52 26.45
CA PHE A 161 -5.57 -5.68 26.53
C PHE A 161 -5.06 -6.91 25.76
N GLY A 162 -3.88 -6.80 25.14
CA GLY A 162 -3.29 -7.87 24.35
C GLY A 162 -3.93 -8.03 22.95
N ILE A 163 -3.31 -8.87 22.12
CA ILE A 163 -3.69 -9.07 20.71
C ILE A 163 -5.16 -9.57 20.53
N ALA A 164 -5.69 -10.34 21.49
CA ALA A 164 -7.06 -10.83 21.41
C ALA A 164 -8.09 -9.71 21.34
N SER A 165 -7.82 -8.55 21.95
CA SER A 165 -8.72 -7.40 21.90
C SER A 165 -8.85 -6.81 20.50
N VAL A 166 -7.77 -6.81 19.71
CA VAL A 166 -7.78 -6.35 18.31
C VAL A 166 -8.64 -7.27 17.46
N LEU A 167 -8.49 -8.59 17.63
CA LEU A 167 -9.30 -9.59 16.92
C LEU A 167 -10.78 -9.50 17.28
N MET A 168 -11.09 -9.28 18.56
CA MET A 168 -12.47 -9.06 19.01
C MET A 168 -13.08 -7.80 18.42
N PHE A 169 -12.29 -6.73 18.31
CA PHE A 169 -12.71 -5.49 17.67
C PHE A 169 -13.01 -5.73 16.18
N ASP A 170 -12.14 -6.42 15.46
CA ASP A 170 -12.35 -6.78 14.04
C ASP A 170 -13.63 -7.60 13.84
N ILE A 171 -13.83 -8.64 14.67
CA ILE A 171 -15.07 -9.45 14.63
C ILE A 171 -16.31 -8.57 14.91
N ALA A 172 -16.24 -7.65 15.86
CA ALA A 172 -17.34 -6.74 16.17
C ALA A 172 -17.67 -5.79 15.01
N THR A 173 -16.64 -5.21 14.37
CA THR A 173 -16.80 -4.32 13.20
C THR A 173 -17.35 -5.08 12.00
N PHE A 174 -16.94 -6.34 11.80
CA PHE A 174 -17.51 -7.21 10.79
C PHE A 174 -19.00 -7.51 11.06
N LEU A 175 -19.35 -7.90 12.30
CA LEU A 175 -20.75 -8.16 12.66
C LEU A 175 -21.63 -6.92 12.43
N PHE A 176 -21.10 -5.74 12.72
CA PHE A 176 -21.77 -4.48 12.39
C PHE A 176 -21.95 -4.34 10.87
N ALA A 177 -20.89 -4.52 10.09
CA ALA A 177 -20.93 -4.35 8.64
C ALA A 177 -21.89 -5.33 7.96
N ILE A 178 -21.84 -6.62 8.32
CA ILE A 178 -22.74 -7.64 7.74
C ILE A 178 -24.20 -7.40 8.13
N THR A 179 -24.46 -6.93 9.34
CA THR A 179 -25.82 -6.57 9.78
C THR A 179 -26.37 -5.42 8.96
N VAL A 180 -25.57 -4.37 8.76
CA VAL A 180 -25.97 -3.23 7.93
C VAL A 180 -26.14 -3.68 6.47
N MET A 181 -25.23 -4.48 5.95
CA MET A 181 -25.30 -5.00 4.58
C MET A 181 -26.57 -5.82 4.36
N PHE A 182 -26.93 -6.68 5.32
CA PHE A 182 -28.09 -7.59 5.20
C PHE A 182 -29.41 -6.82 5.28
N PHE A 183 -29.59 -5.97 6.30
CA PHE A 183 -30.87 -5.35 6.61
C PHE A 183 -31.09 -3.98 5.95
N VAL A 184 -30.03 -3.24 5.68
CA VAL A 184 -30.13 -1.83 5.24
C VAL A 184 -29.78 -1.65 3.77
N ILE A 185 -28.73 -2.34 3.27
CA ILE A 185 -28.17 -2.06 1.95
C ILE A 185 -28.95 -2.78 0.85
N GLN A 186 -29.33 -2.03 -0.18
CA GLN A 186 -29.92 -2.54 -1.41
C GLN A 186 -29.03 -2.15 -2.58
N ILE A 187 -28.42 -3.13 -3.23
CA ILE A 187 -27.59 -2.95 -4.43
C ILE A 187 -28.43 -3.33 -5.63
N PRO A 188 -28.68 -2.41 -6.58
CA PRO A 188 -29.35 -2.74 -7.83
C PRO A 188 -28.55 -3.80 -8.61
N LYS A 189 -29.24 -4.64 -9.35
CA LYS A 189 -28.57 -5.51 -10.32
C LYS A 189 -27.99 -4.62 -11.41
N GLY A 190 -26.67 -4.71 -11.64
CA GLY A 190 -26.02 -4.06 -12.77
C GLY A 190 -26.55 -4.62 -14.10
N SER A 191 -26.42 -3.84 -15.18
CA SER A 191 -26.60 -4.33 -16.53
C SER A 191 -25.60 -5.46 -16.84
N GLU A 192 -26.03 -6.47 -17.58
CA GLU A 192 -25.11 -7.50 -18.05
C GLU A 192 -24.05 -6.85 -18.96
N PRO A 193 -22.78 -7.27 -18.87
CA PRO A 193 -21.72 -6.72 -19.72
C PRO A 193 -22.06 -6.93 -21.19
N GLU A 194 -22.00 -5.87 -21.99
CA GLU A 194 -21.90 -5.99 -23.43
C GLU A 194 -20.59 -6.71 -23.81
N GLU A 195 -20.60 -7.45 -24.92
CA GLU A 195 -19.57 -8.39 -25.39
C GLU A 195 -18.10 -8.07 -25.01
N GLU A 196 -17.38 -9.09 -24.54
CA GLU A 196 -16.00 -9.01 -24.06
C GLU A 196 -15.01 -8.71 -25.20
N GLU A 197 -14.31 -7.57 -25.14
CA GLU A 197 -12.90 -7.57 -25.57
C GLU A 197 -12.15 -8.53 -24.63
N GLY A 198 -11.42 -9.49 -25.19
CA GLY A 198 -10.70 -10.47 -24.39
C GLY A 198 -9.80 -9.77 -23.36
N MET A 199 -9.87 -10.19 -22.09
CA MET A 199 -9.13 -9.59 -20.96
C MET A 199 -7.64 -9.34 -21.28
N PHE A 200 -7.04 -10.18 -22.13
CA PHE A 200 -5.65 -10.05 -22.57
C PHE A 200 -5.45 -9.07 -23.73
N ASP A 201 -6.45 -8.81 -24.56
CA ASP A 201 -6.32 -7.94 -25.73
C ASP A 201 -6.12 -6.48 -25.32
N GLY A 202 -6.83 -6.02 -24.30
CA GLY A 202 -6.63 -4.70 -23.72
C GLY A 202 -5.24 -4.53 -23.12
N PHE A 203 -4.74 -5.52 -22.36
CA PHE A 203 -3.41 -5.51 -21.78
C PHE A 203 -2.31 -5.52 -22.84
N LEU A 204 -2.42 -6.39 -23.85
CA LEU A 204 -1.46 -6.46 -24.95
C LEU A 204 -1.45 -5.18 -25.78
N GLY A 205 -2.61 -4.54 -25.99
CA GLY A 205 -2.73 -3.23 -26.60
C GLY A 205 -1.95 -2.15 -25.84
N GLY A 206 -2.07 -2.15 -24.49
CA GLY A 206 -1.28 -1.27 -23.64
C GLY A 206 0.23 -1.50 -23.73
N VAL A 207 0.67 -2.76 -23.72
CA VAL A 207 2.10 -3.12 -23.90
C VAL A 207 2.63 -2.69 -25.27
N LYS A 208 1.84 -2.88 -26.34
CA LYS A 208 2.22 -2.44 -27.70
C LYS A 208 2.39 -0.92 -27.75
N PHE A 209 1.40 -0.17 -27.24
CA PHE A 209 1.47 1.28 -27.17
C PHE A 209 2.71 1.77 -26.42
N LEU A 210 3.02 1.16 -25.26
CA LEU A 210 4.19 1.54 -24.46
C LEU A 210 5.51 1.23 -25.15
N LYS A 211 5.62 0.16 -25.93
CA LYS A 211 6.80 -0.14 -26.76
C LYS A 211 7.06 0.94 -27.81
N ASP A 212 5.98 1.48 -28.39
CA ASP A 212 6.06 2.55 -29.40
C ASP A 212 6.33 3.91 -28.74
N ASN A 213 5.88 4.10 -27.49
CA ASN A 213 6.03 5.34 -26.71
C ASN A 213 7.05 5.18 -25.58
N LYS A 214 8.34 5.09 -25.95
CA LYS A 214 9.45 4.80 -25.02
C LYS A 214 9.54 5.76 -23.83
N GLY A 215 9.14 7.03 -23.98
CA GLY A 215 9.16 7.99 -22.89
C GLY A 215 8.23 7.61 -21.74
N ILE A 216 6.97 7.26 -22.06
CA ILE A 216 5.98 6.83 -21.06
C ILE A 216 6.37 5.48 -20.43
N LEU A 217 6.82 4.53 -21.26
CA LEU A 217 7.34 3.24 -20.77
C LEU A 217 8.48 3.46 -19.76
N TYR A 218 9.39 4.37 -20.07
CA TYR A 218 10.53 4.66 -19.20
C TYR A 218 10.08 5.24 -17.85
N ILE A 219 9.11 6.17 -17.83
CA ILE A 219 8.53 6.68 -16.57
C ILE A 219 7.89 5.54 -15.76
N ILE A 220 7.13 4.65 -16.40
CA ILE A 220 6.48 3.53 -15.71
C ILE A 220 7.54 2.60 -15.11
N ILE A 221 8.60 2.27 -15.85
CA ILE A 221 9.72 1.45 -15.34
C ILE A 221 10.41 2.16 -14.15
N CYS A 222 10.69 3.45 -14.26
CA CYS A 222 11.31 4.22 -13.18
C CYS A 222 10.44 4.21 -11.92
N MET A 223 9.14 4.41 -12.06
CA MET A 223 8.20 4.37 -10.93
C MET A 223 8.07 2.98 -10.34
N THR A 224 8.11 1.94 -11.16
CA THR A 224 8.13 0.55 -10.68
C THR A 224 9.39 0.26 -9.88
N LEU A 225 10.55 0.73 -10.33
CA LEU A 225 11.81 0.61 -9.61
C LEU A 225 11.77 1.36 -8.26
N MET A 226 11.26 2.59 -8.23
CA MET A 226 11.13 3.36 -6.99
C MET A 226 10.17 2.67 -6.01
N ASN A 227 9.04 2.14 -6.51
CA ASN A 227 8.11 1.36 -5.70
C ASN A 227 8.78 0.09 -5.16
N PHE A 228 9.54 -0.63 -5.98
CA PHE A 228 10.30 -1.81 -5.57
C PHE A 228 11.29 -1.47 -4.45
N LEU A 229 12.09 -0.41 -4.59
CA LEU A 229 13.05 0.02 -3.56
C LEU A 229 12.35 0.37 -2.24
N SER A 230 11.22 1.05 -2.29
CA SER A 230 10.42 1.35 -1.10
C SER A 230 9.89 0.06 -0.43
N ARG A 231 9.47 -0.95 -1.22
CA ARG A 231 8.94 -2.23 -0.70
C ARG A 231 10.01 -3.15 -0.11
N LEU A 232 11.28 -2.89 -0.38
CA LEU A 232 12.38 -3.59 0.30
C LEU A 232 12.41 -3.33 1.81
N SER A 233 11.90 -2.18 2.27
CA SER A 233 12.06 -1.73 3.66
C SER A 233 10.74 -1.50 4.40
N TYR A 234 9.78 -0.77 3.82
CA TYR A 234 8.62 -0.27 4.56
C TYR A 234 7.59 -1.34 4.92
N GLU A 235 7.36 -2.35 4.10
CA GLU A 235 6.29 -3.31 4.32
C GLU A 235 6.63 -4.41 5.34
N ASN A 236 7.89 -4.76 5.45
CA ASN A 236 8.32 -5.95 6.17
C ASN A 236 9.48 -5.72 7.16
N ILE A 237 10.25 -4.65 7.02
CA ILE A 237 11.41 -4.36 7.86
C ILE A 237 11.14 -3.27 8.89
N LEU A 238 10.30 -2.28 8.56
CA LEU A 238 10.01 -1.15 9.44
C LEU A 238 9.53 -1.58 10.82
N SER A 239 8.50 -2.43 10.87
CA SER A 239 7.91 -2.89 12.14
C SER A 239 8.90 -3.70 12.98
N PRO A 240 9.58 -4.74 12.43
CA PRO A 240 10.64 -5.44 13.14
C PRO A 240 11.77 -4.54 13.63
N MET A 241 12.24 -3.59 12.83
CA MET A 241 13.32 -2.68 13.21
C MET A 241 12.94 -1.81 14.41
N ILE A 242 11.76 -1.21 14.37
CA ILE A 242 11.29 -0.35 15.46
C ILE A 242 11.07 -1.17 16.73
N LEU A 243 10.46 -2.35 16.63
CA LEU A 243 10.25 -3.24 17.78
C LEU A 243 11.59 -3.67 18.39
N ALA A 244 12.54 -4.15 17.58
CA ALA A 244 13.87 -4.54 18.06
C ALA A 244 14.59 -3.38 18.79
N ARG A 245 14.52 -2.17 18.23
CA ARG A 245 15.19 -0.98 18.77
C ARG A 245 14.45 -0.29 19.90
N SER A 246 13.19 -0.63 20.15
CA SER A 246 12.37 -0.06 21.22
C SER A 246 12.03 -1.06 22.33
N ASN A 247 12.75 -2.19 22.43
CA ASN A 247 12.47 -3.27 23.38
C ASN A 247 11.02 -3.76 23.30
N ASP A 248 10.56 -4.09 22.09
CA ASP A 248 9.19 -4.57 21.77
C ASP A 248 8.06 -3.60 22.15
N ASN A 249 8.36 -2.30 22.18
CA ASN A 249 7.35 -1.31 22.51
C ASN A 249 6.39 -1.04 21.35
N GLU A 250 5.24 -1.70 21.37
CA GLU A 250 4.16 -1.60 20.36
C GLU A 250 3.63 -0.16 20.23
N MET A 251 3.61 0.60 21.33
CA MET A 251 3.16 2.00 21.32
C MET A 251 4.10 2.88 20.49
N VAL A 252 5.42 2.67 20.59
CA VAL A 252 6.42 3.37 19.77
C VAL A 252 6.18 3.09 18.29
N LEU A 253 5.97 1.82 17.92
CA LEU A 253 5.66 1.44 16.54
C LEU A 253 4.35 2.10 16.07
N GLY A 254 3.29 2.06 16.88
CA GLY A 254 2.01 2.68 16.58
C GLY A 254 2.12 4.19 16.34
N ILE A 255 2.89 4.90 17.16
CA ILE A 255 3.16 6.34 17.00
C ILE A 255 3.87 6.58 15.65
N VAL A 256 4.96 5.89 15.38
CA VAL A 256 5.75 6.10 14.15
C VAL A 256 4.92 5.84 12.89
N THR A 257 4.16 4.74 12.86
CA THR A 257 3.32 4.40 11.71
C THR A 257 2.16 5.38 11.54
N SER A 258 1.59 5.90 12.63
CA SER A 258 0.59 6.97 12.57
C SER A 258 1.16 8.27 12.00
N PHE A 259 2.40 8.64 12.32
CA PHE A 259 3.07 9.80 11.73
C PHE A 259 3.40 9.60 10.25
N ILE A 260 3.68 8.38 9.79
CA ILE A 260 3.77 8.04 8.35
C ILE A 260 2.42 8.33 7.67
N GLY A 261 1.31 7.84 8.23
CA GLY A 261 -0.02 8.12 7.71
C GLY A 261 -0.34 9.62 7.67
N ALA A 262 -0.06 10.34 8.77
CA ALA A 262 -0.28 11.78 8.86
C ALA A 262 0.52 12.57 7.81
N GLY A 263 1.78 12.20 7.56
CA GLY A 263 2.61 12.79 6.50
C GLY A 263 1.97 12.64 5.12
N GLY A 264 1.42 11.47 4.80
CA GLY A 264 0.68 11.22 3.55
C GLY A 264 -0.56 12.10 3.42
N ILE A 265 -1.35 12.25 4.49
CA ILE A 265 -2.53 13.14 4.51
C ILE A 265 -2.10 14.59 4.27
N VAL A 266 -1.13 15.09 5.01
CA VAL A 266 -0.61 16.46 4.85
C VAL A 266 -0.10 16.66 3.42
N GLY A 267 0.66 15.72 2.87
CA GLY A 267 1.12 15.73 1.49
C GLY A 267 -0.04 15.81 0.49
N GLY A 268 -1.10 15.03 0.68
CA GLY A 268 -2.31 15.07 -0.15
C GLY A 268 -3.02 16.43 -0.12
N VAL A 269 -3.18 17.01 1.08
CA VAL A 269 -3.75 18.37 1.24
C VAL A 269 -2.87 19.42 0.55
N LEU A 270 -1.55 19.33 0.70
CA LEU A 270 -0.64 20.27 0.03
C LEU A 270 -0.72 20.15 -1.49
N VAL A 271 -0.79 18.93 -2.04
CA VAL A 271 -0.98 18.70 -3.48
C VAL A 271 -2.27 19.32 -3.99
N SER A 272 -3.36 19.25 -3.23
CA SER A 272 -4.67 19.77 -3.64
C SER A 272 -4.79 21.29 -3.52
N THR A 273 -4.00 21.92 -2.63
CA THR A 273 -4.11 23.36 -2.31
C THR A 273 -3.03 24.22 -2.96
N LEU A 274 -1.82 23.66 -3.15
CA LEU A 274 -0.70 24.41 -3.71
C LEU A 274 -0.72 24.39 -5.25
N LYS A 275 -0.21 25.47 -5.85
CA LYS A 275 0.05 25.48 -7.29
C LYS A 275 1.18 24.50 -7.62
N MET A 276 0.84 23.48 -8.40
CA MET A 276 1.80 22.48 -8.83
C MET A 276 2.89 23.06 -9.74
N PRO A 277 4.16 22.62 -9.58
CA PRO A 277 5.23 22.99 -10.50
C PRO A 277 4.87 22.66 -11.95
N LYS A 278 5.22 23.57 -12.89
CA LYS A 278 4.95 23.36 -14.32
C LYS A 278 5.62 22.09 -14.86
N ASN A 279 6.87 21.84 -14.44
CA ASN A 279 7.61 20.65 -14.86
C ASN A 279 7.24 19.45 -14.00
N LYS A 280 6.31 18.62 -14.50
CA LYS A 280 5.81 17.42 -13.79
C LYS A 280 6.87 16.33 -13.67
N VAL A 281 7.79 16.25 -14.62
CA VAL A 281 8.91 15.30 -14.57
C VAL A 281 9.84 15.61 -13.40
N LYS A 282 10.25 16.89 -13.24
CA LYS A 282 11.07 17.29 -12.09
C LYS A 282 10.31 17.07 -10.78
N MET A 283 9.04 17.41 -10.72
CA MET A 283 8.21 17.18 -9.54
C MET A 283 8.21 15.71 -9.14
N LEU A 284 7.99 14.78 -10.10
CA LEU A 284 7.97 13.35 -9.87
C LEU A 284 9.29 12.85 -9.25
N PHE A 285 10.42 13.15 -9.89
CA PHE A 285 11.70 12.61 -9.44
C PHE A 285 12.23 13.28 -8.19
N TYR A 286 12.04 14.61 -8.02
CA TYR A 286 12.55 15.30 -6.84
C TYR A 286 11.73 15.00 -5.60
N SER A 287 10.39 14.86 -5.68
CA SER A 287 9.60 14.43 -4.55
C SER A 287 9.96 13.01 -4.10
N ALA A 288 10.14 12.08 -5.05
CA ALA A 288 10.62 10.74 -4.71
C ALA A 288 12.04 10.76 -4.10
N ALA A 289 12.95 11.55 -4.64
CA ALA A 289 14.30 11.71 -4.10
C ALA A 289 14.30 12.26 -2.67
N LEU A 290 13.45 13.25 -2.38
CA LEU A 290 13.28 13.80 -1.02
C LEU A 290 12.76 12.74 -0.04
N SER A 291 11.79 11.90 -0.48
CA SER A 291 11.27 10.79 0.32
C SER A 291 12.40 9.82 0.72
N PHE A 292 13.22 9.37 -0.24
CA PHE A 292 14.36 8.49 0.04
C PHE A 292 15.46 9.16 0.87
N ALA A 293 15.85 10.38 0.53
CA ALA A 293 16.94 11.07 1.21
C ALA A 293 16.62 11.45 2.66
N PHE A 294 15.42 11.95 2.92
CA PHE A 294 15.05 12.39 4.28
C PHE A 294 14.22 11.34 5.02
N GLY A 295 13.45 10.51 4.33
CA GLY A 295 12.69 9.43 4.96
C GLY A 295 13.59 8.26 5.34
N ASP A 296 14.15 7.57 4.36
CA ASP A 296 14.90 6.33 4.59
C ASP A 296 16.20 6.57 5.35
N LEU A 297 16.98 7.63 5.04
CA LEU A 297 18.22 7.89 5.75
C LEU A 297 17.97 8.28 7.22
N LEU A 298 16.98 9.15 7.49
CA LEU A 298 16.63 9.47 8.87
C LEU A 298 16.07 8.25 9.62
N MET A 299 15.33 7.36 8.93
CA MET A 299 14.84 6.12 9.51
C MET A 299 16.02 5.22 9.92
N ALA A 300 17.05 5.11 9.07
CA ALA A 300 18.27 4.35 9.36
C ALA A 300 19.03 4.88 10.60
N PHE A 301 19.22 6.19 10.67
CA PHE A 301 19.95 6.84 11.78
C PHE A 301 19.10 7.00 13.04
N GLY A 302 17.78 6.82 12.97
CA GLY A 302 16.86 6.98 14.08
C GLY A 302 17.15 5.97 15.20
N GLN A 303 17.14 6.46 16.45
CA GLN A 303 17.32 5.66 17.66
C GLN A 303 16.24 5.93 18.71
N ASN A 304 15.25 6.76 18.37
CA ASN A 304 14.16 7.10 19.26
C ASN A 304 12.90 7.45 18.47
N VAL A 305 11.76 7.46 19.16
CA VAL A 305 10.44 7.71 18.58
C VAL A 305 10.35 9.04 17.84
N PHE A 306 11.00 10.08 18.30
CA PHE A 306 10.93 11.41 17.67
C PHE A 306 11.60 11.42 16.29
N VAL A 307 12.82 10.86 16.19
CA VAL A 307 13.55 10.80 14.91
C VAL A 307 12.81 9.91 13.92
N TRP A 308 12.32 8.73 14.35
CA TRP A 308 11.52 7.84 13.49
C TRP A 308 10.21 8.48 13.04
N SER A 309 9.53 9.25 13.89
CA SER A 309 8.31 9.96 13.53
C SER A 309 8.56 11.05 12.48
N ILE A 310 9.64 11.82 12.64
CA ILE A 310 10.06 12.83 11.66
C ILE A 310 10.46 12.16 10.34
N ALA A 311 11.21 11.05 10.40
CA ALA A 311 11.57 10.24 9.24
C ALA A 311 10.32 9.72 8.52
N GLY A 312 9.32 9.26 9.26
CA GLY A 312 8.04 8.79 8.74
C GLY A 312 7.27 9.88 7.98
N ILE A 313 7.19 11.10 8.53
CA ILE A 313 6.61 12.25 7.83
C ILE A 313 7.43 12.59 6.58
N ALA A 314 8.75 12.65 6.69
CA ALA A 314 9.64 12.99 5.58
C ALA A 314 9.55 11.96 4.43
N ALA A 315 9.33 10.69 4.75
CA ALA A 315 9.12 9.64 3.77
C ALA A 315 7.78 9.75 3.04
N SER A 316 6.71 10.00 3.78
CA SER A 316 5.34 9.88 3.26
C SER A 316 4.80 11.18 2.63
N LEU A 317 5.16 12.34 3.17
CA LEU A 317 4.70 13.64 2.69
C LEU A 317 4.96 13.91 1.19
N PRO A 318 6.10 13.52 0.60
CA PRO A 318 6.37 13.72 -0.83
C PRO A 318 5.63 12.74 -1.75
N ILE A 319 5.10 11.60 -1.23
CA ILE A 319 4.48 10.55 -2.05
C ILE A 319 3.28 11.06 -2.87
N PRO A 320 2.31 11.83 -2.32
CA PRO A 320 1.20 12.37 -3.10
C PRO A 320 1.64 13.25 -4.27
N PHE A 321 2.74 14.01 -4.12
CA PHE A 321 3.31 14.81 -5.21
C PHE A 321 3.85 13.92 -6.33
N THR A 322 4.53 12.84 -5.99
CA THR A 322 5.02 11.84 -6.94
C THR A 322 3.87 11.20 -7.70
N MET A 323 2.81 10.78 -7.00
CA MET A 323 1.63 10.14 -7.59
C MET A 323 0.85 11.09 -8.50
N ALA A 324 0.62 12.33 -8.07
CA ALA A 324 -0.05 13.34 -8.86
C ALA A 324 0.74 13.68 -10.14
N ALA A 325 2.06 13.86 -10.03
CA ALA A 325 2.90 14.10 -11.18
C ALA A 325 2.87 12.95 -12.19
N GLN A 326 2.92 11.71 -11.73
CA GLN A 326 2.82 10.51 -12.57
C GLN A 326 1.46 10.45 -13.31
N SER A 327 0.37 10.69 -12.59
CA SER A 327 -0.98 10.68 -13.19
C SER A 327 -1.11 11.75 -14.28
N VAL A 328 -0.67 12.97 -14.00
CA VAL A 328 -0.69 14.05 -14.99
C VAL A 328 0.14 13.68 -16.22
N LEU A 329 1.36 13.14 -16.05
CA LEU A 329 2.20 12.73 -17.18
C LEU A 329 1.53 11.65 -18.04
N ILE A 330 0.80 10.72 -17.45
CA ILE A 330 0.06 9.72 -18.22
C ILE A 330 -1.15 10.37 -18.92
N TYR A 331 -1.97 11.14 -18.22
CA TYR A 331 -3.16 11.76 -18.79
C TYR A 331 -2.84 12.74 -19.94
N THR A 332 -1.72 13.46 -19.87
CA THR A 332 -1.33 14.45 -20.89
C THR A 332 -0.62 13.85 -22.10
N ASN A 333 -0.02 12.66 -21.97
CA ASN A 333 0.79 12.06 -23.04
C ASN A 333 0.20 10.76 -23.60
N VAL A 334 -0.94 10.29 -23.06
CA VAL A 334 -1.62 9.08 -23.52
C VAL A 334 -3.04 9.44 -23.95
N ARG A 335 -3.44 9.05 -25.17
CA ARG A 335 -4.78 9.29 -25.68
C ARG A 335 -5.83 8.61 -24.79
N GLU A 336 -6.99 9.25 -24.65
CA GLU A 336 -8.06 8.82 -23.73
C GLU A 336 -8.51 7.37 -23.97
N ASP A 337 -8.64 6.95 -25.26
CA ASP A 337 -9.08 5.61 -25.66
C ASP A 337 -8.16 4.46 -25.22
N ILE A 338 -6.89 4.75 -24.89
CA ILE A 338 -5.90 3.76 -24.45
C ILE A 338 -5.40 3.96 -23.03
N GLN A 339 -5.81 5.03 -22.34
CA GLN A 339 -5.34 5.31 -20.96
C GLN A 339 -5.62 4.13 -20.02
N GLY A 340 -6.81 3.53 -20.09
CA GLY A 340 -7.15 2.37 -19.26
C GLY A 340 -6.20 1.19 -19.47
N ARG A 341 -5.81 0.91 -20.72
CA ARG A 341 -4.85 -0.16 -21.07
C ARG A 341 -3.44 0.13 -20.54
N VAL A 342 -3.00 1.39 -20.61
CA VAL A 342 -1.70 1.83 -20.05
C VAL A 342 -1.69 1.74 -18.53
N PHE A 343 -2.78 2.15 -17.86
CA PHE A 343 -2.92 2.01 -16.40
C PHE A 343 -2.93 0.53 -15.98
N ALA A 344 -3.54 -0.36 -16.76
CA ALA A 344 -3.52 -1.80 -16.48
C ALA A 344 -2.09 -2.35 -16.49
N VAL A 345 -1.28 -2.02 -17.53
CA VAL A 345 0.13 -2.43 -17.60
C VAL A 345 0.95 -1.85 -16.44
N ARG A 346 0.78 -0.54 -16.14
CA ARG A 346 1.43 0.10 -15.00
C ARG A 346 1.12 -0.61 -13.68
N ASN A 347 -0.16 -0.90 -13.44
CA ASN A 347 -0.60 -1.57 -12.21
C ASN A 347 -0.05 -2.99 -12.12
N ALA A 348 -0.04 -3.74 -13.23
CA ALA A 348 0.54 -5.07 -13.31
C ALA A 348 2.04 -5.06 -12.93
N MET A 349 2.82 -4.13 -13.50
CA MET A 349 4.24 -3.97 -13.17
C MET A 349 4.44 -3.62 -11.69
N LYS A 350 3.63 -2.69 -11.16
CA LYS A 350 3.66 -2.29 -9.75
C LYS A 350 3.35 -3.48 -8.83
N PHE A 351 2.26 -4.21 -9.09
CA PHE A 351 1.84 -5.32 -8.24
C PHE A 351 2.79 -6.51 -8.31
N ALA A 352 3.41 -6.79 -9.46
CA ALA A 352 4.44 -7.83 -9.56
C ALA A 352 5.71 -7.49 -8.77
N ALA A 353 6.09 -6.22 -8.69
CA ALA A 353 7.29 -5.78 -7.97
C ALA A 353 7.14 -5.89 -6.43
N ILE A 354 5.92 -5.78 -5.89
CA ILE A 354 5.67 -5.74 -4.44
C ILE A 354 6.11 -7.04 -3.75
N PRO A 355 5.62 -8.24 -4.11
CA PRO A 355 5.99 -9.48 -3.44
C PRO A 355 7.50 -9.78 -3.56
N ILE A 356 8.10 -9.46 -4.70
CA ILE A 356 9.53 -9.65 -4.95
C ILE A 356 10.35 -8.75 -4.02
N GLY A 357 9.97 -7.46 -3.90
CA GLY A 357 10.62 -6.51 -3.00
C GLY A 357 10.54 -6.95 -1.55
N ILE A 358 9.37 -7.41 -1.10
CA ILE A 358 9.15 -7.88 0.27
C ILE A 358 10.08 -9.08 0.59
N LEU A 359 10.10 -10.12 -0.24
CA LEU A 359 10.93 -11.30 0.00
C LEU A 359 12.42 -10.97 -0.05
N LEU A 360 12.84 -10.18 -1.04
CA LEU A 360 14.22 -9.78 -1.18
C LEU A 360 14.68 -8.92 0.00
N GLY A 361 13.84 -7.98 0.45
CA GLY A 361 14.11 -7.15 1.63
C GLY A 361 14.32 -7.98 2.88
N GLY A 362 13.43 -8.94 3.16
CA GLY A 362 13.58 -9.85 4.30
C GLY A 362 14.84 -10.71 4.21
N ALA A 363 15.10 -11.30 3.05
CA ALA A 363 16.28 -12.12 2.83
C ALA A 363 17.59 -11.32 2.98
N LEU A 364 17.67 -10.14 2.40
CA LEU A 364 18.86 -9.28 2.53
C LEU A 364 19.09 -8.84 3.99
N SER A 365 18.02 -8.48 4.70
CA SER A 365 18.12 -8.09 6.09
C SER A 365 18.64 -9.24 6.95
N GLU A 366 18.01 -10.41 6.88
CA GLU A 366 18.28 -11.54 7.79
C GLU A 366 19.56 -12.31 7.43
N TYR A 367 19.80 -12.56 6.13
CA TYR A 367 20.89 -13.43 5.70
C TYR A 367 22.16 -12.68 5.27
N LEU A 368 22.08 -11.37 5.02
CA LEU A 368 23.23 -10.57 4.61
C LEU A 368 23.61 -9.53 5.67
N PHE A 369 22.68 -8.64 6.05
CA PHE A 369 23.02 -7.49 6.88
C PHE A 369 23.12 -7.81 8.37
N GLU A 370 22.29 -8.68 8.93
CA GLU A 370 22.43 -9.11 10.32
C GLU A 370 23.74 -9.89 10.56
N PRO A 371 24.14 -10.89 9.72
CA PRO A 371 25.44 -11.52 9.83
C PRO A 371 26.60 -10.56 9.61
N PHE A 372 26.46 -9.59 8.69
CA PHE A 372 27.47 -8.56 8.46
C PHE A 372 27.69 -7.69 9.70
N VAL A 373 26.63 -7.24 10.37
CA VAL A 373 26.73 -6.47 11.63
C VAL A 373 27.51 -7.25 12.68
N ASN A 374 27.28 -8.54 12.79
CA ASN A 374 27.89 -9.43 13.76
C ASN A 374 29.30 -9.93 13.36
N SER A 375 29.80 -9.57 12.16
CA SER A 375 31.09 -10.06 11.64
C SER A 375 32.33 -9.48 12.35
N GLY A 376 32.18 -8.36 13.05
CA GLY A 376 33.28 -7.70 13.76
C GLY A 376 34.35 -7.06 12.87
N THR A 377 34.10 -6.95 11.55
CA THR A 377 35.02 -6.28 10.62
C THR A 377 35.14 -4.78 10.94
N GLU A 378 36.21 -4.13 10.50
CA GLU A 378 36.38 -2.68 10.69
C GLU A 378 35.22 -1.88 10.08
N VAL A 379 34.77 -2.28 8.86
CA VAL A 379 33.64 -1.63 8.18
C VAL A 379 32.34 -1.86 8.94
N SER A 380 32.07 -3.06 9.42
CA SER A 380 30.91 -3.38 10.25
C SER A 380 30.94 -2.55 11.53
N SER A 381 32.07 -2.49 12.23
CA SER A 381 32.24 -1.70 13.45
C SER A 381 32.03 -0.21 13.23
N MET A 382 32.45 0.35 12.08
CA MET A 382 32.20 1.74 11.72
C MET A 382 30.70 2.01 11.49
N ILE A 383 30.02 1.13 10.76
CA ILE A 383 28.57 1.26 10.49
C ILE A 383 27.77 1.13 11.79
N VAL A 384 28.11 0.18 12.65
CA VAL A 384 27.49 -0.02 13.96
C VAL A 384 27.66 1.21 14.85
N ARG A 385 28.82 1.88 14.82
CA ARG A 385 29.01 3.15 15.54
C ARG A 385 28.12 4.27 15.04
N LEU A 386 27.84 4.31 13.73
CA LEU A 386 26.98 5.34 13.12
C LEU A 386 25.50 5.08 13.36
N LEU A 387 25.05 3.81 13.22
CA LEU A 387 23.64 3.44 13.30
C LEU A 387 23.19 3.01 14.70
N GLY A 388 24.13 2.85 15.65
CA GLY A 388 23.89 2.32 16.98
C GLY A 388 24.18 0.81 17.06
N ASN A 389 24.69 0.37 18.23
CA ASN A 389 24.96 -1.04 18.50
C ASN A 389 23.76 -1.67 19.22
N THR A 390 22.68 -1.87 18.51
CA THR A 390 21.42 -2.42 19.03
C THR A 390 20.92 -3.54 18.12
N GLU A 391 20.07 -4.39 18.65
CA GLU A 391 19.29 -5.31 17.81
C GLU A 391 18.61 -4.52 16.69
N GLY A 392 18.53 -5.08 15.49
CA GLY A 392 17.92 -4.42 14.33
C GLY A 392 18.84 -3.46 13.57
N THR A 393 20.15 -3.43 13.87
CA THR A 393 21.10 -2.61 13.11
C THR A 393 21.22 -3.09 11.65
N GLY A 394 21.14 -4.39 11.36
CA GLY A 394 21.07 -4.93 10.00
C GLY A 394 19.85 -4.42 9.24
N MET A 395 18.70 -4.32 9.90
CA MET A 395 17.48 -3.73 9.32
C MET A 395 17.65 -2.24 9.02
N ALA A 396 18.35 -1.49 9.86
CA ALA A 396 18.66 -0.08 9.61
C ALA A 396 19.61 0.10 8.41
N ILE A 397 20.53 -0.84 8.17
CA ILE A 397 21.37 -0.84 6.95
C ILE A 397 20.50 -0.95 5.70
N MET A 398 19.41 -1.71 5.74
CA MET A 398 18.46 -1.75 4.61
C MET A 398 17.90 -0.36 4.28
N PHE A 399 17.43 0.39 5.28
CA PHE A 399 16.97 1.76 5.09
C PHE A 399 18.08 2.68 4.59
N LEU A 400 19.32 2.51 5.05
CA LEU A 400 20.47 3.26 4.54
C LEU A 400 20.70 2.94 3.05
N CYS A 401 20.67 1.66 2.67
CA CYS A 401 20.86 1.22 1.29
C CYS A 401 19.72 1.71 0.38
N THR A 402 18.46 1.58 0.79
CA THR A 402 17.30 2.05 0.00
C THR A 402 17.29 3.58 -0.12
N GLY A 403 17.65 4.29 0.94
CA GLY A 403 17.78 5.75 0.93
C GLY A 403 18.82 6.23 -0.09
N ILE A 404 20.03 5.66 -0.05
CA ILE A 404 21.12 6.03 -0.98
C ILE A 404 20.78 5.61 -2.42
N THR A 405 20.39 4.35 -2.63
CA THR A 405 20.09 3.84 -3.98
C THR A 405 18.85 4.47 -4.57
N GLY A 406 17.81 4.71 -3.77
CA GLY A 406 16.59 5.39 -4.19
C GLY A 406 16.85 6.84 -4.58
N PHE A 407 17.56 7.59 -3.74
CA PHE A 407 17.95 8.97 -4.06
C PHE A 407 18.81 9.04 -5.33
N ALA A 408 19.88 8.22 -5.41
CA ALA A 408 20.75 8.17 -6.57
C ALA A 408 19.99 7.78 -7.85
N SER A 409 19.12 6.78 -7.79
CA SER A 409 18.27 6.38 -8.91
C SER A 409 17.38 7.52 -9.38
N CYS A 410 16.69 8.23 -8.47
CA CYS A 410 15.87 9.38 -8.81
C CYS A 410 16.67 10.47 -9.52
N MET A 411 17.86 10.80 -9.00
CA MET A 411 18.72 11.83 -9.59
C MET A 411 19.27 11.43 -10.96
N LEU A 412 19.70 10.18 -11.13
CA LEU A 412 20.20 9.67 -12.40
C LEU A 412 19.10 9.60 -13.47
N LEU A 413 17.94 9.02 -13.09
CA LEU A 413 16.82 8.83 -14.01
C LEU A 413 16.19 10.17 -14.45
N SER A 414 16.16 11.18 -13.57
CA SER A 414 15.68 12.51 -13.91
C SER A 414 16.50 13.20 -15.00
N ARG A 415 17.76 12.78 -15.20
CA ARG A 415 18.69 13.34 -16.20
C ARG A 415 18.67 12.59 -17.51
N SER A 416 17.95 11.47 -17.62
CA SER A 416 17.89 10.66 -18.83
C SER A 416 17.26 11.43 -20.00
N LYS A 417 17.70 11.12 -21.23
CA LYS A 417 17.20 11.76 -22.44
C LYS A 417 15.70 11.55 -22.64
N GLN A 418 15.23 10.32 -22.41
CA GLN A 418 13.83 9.90 -22.56
C GLN A 418 12.89 10.70 -21.66
N VAL A 419 13.35 11.03 -20.45
CA VAL A 419 12.57 11.79 -19.47
C VAL A 419 12.55 13.28 -19.81
N LYS A 420 13.66 13.81 -20.32
CA LYS A 420 13.75 15.22 -20.75
C LYS A 420 12.84 15.54 -21.93
N GLU A 421 12.71 14.62 -22.88
CA GLU A 421 11.81 14.76 -24.02
C GLU A 421 10.35 14.94 -23.61
N LEU A 422 9.89 14.25 -22.56
CA LEU A 422 8.54 14.40 -22.01
C LEU A 422 8.33 15.69 -21.18
N SER A 423 9.40 16.38 -20.80
CA SER A 423 9.31 17.64 -20.06
C SER A 423 9.20 18.89 -20.94
N MET A 424 9.37 18.74 -22.24
CA MET A 424 9.16 19.84 -23.19
C MET A 424 7.66 20.04 -23.41
N PRO A 425 7.15 21.28 -23.42
CA PRO A 425 5.79 21.54 -23.87
C PRO A 425 5.65 20.96 -25.28
N VAL A 426 4.56 20.27 -25.57
CA VAL A 426 4.18 19.99 -26.95
C VAL A 426 4.03 21.37 -27.61
N GLU A 427 4.92 21.74 -28.53
CA GLU A 427 4.70 22.89 -29.40
C GLU A 427 3.36 22.63 -30.09
N GLU A 428 2.35 23.41 -29.73
CA GLU A 428 1.11 23.44 -30.50
C GLU A 428 1.52 23.81 -31.92
N ASP A 429 1.36 22.89 -32.85
CA ASP A 429 1.52 23.13 -34.27
C ASP A 429 0.50 24.22 -34.68
N GLU A 430 0.90 25.49 -34.63
CA GLU A 430 0.13 26.63 -35.13
C GLU A 430 -0.15 26.54 -36.64
N THR A 431 0.11 25.41 -37.30
CA THR A 431 -0.01 25.20 -38.74
C THR A 431 -1.39 24.69 -39.19
N GLN A 432 -2.41 24.64 -38.31
CA GLN A 432 -3.77 24.26 -38.73
C GLN A 432 -4.82 25.40 -38.65
N ALA A 433 -4.40 26.64 -38.52
CA ALA A 433 -5.27 27.81 -38.62
C ALA A 433 -4.74 28.82 -39.67
N ALA A 434 -4.62 28.38 -40.91
CA ALA A 434 -4.48 29.27 -42.08
C ALA A 434 -5.30 28.73 -43.26
#